data_1b10c6353616f39a3f65ab3cf516b71d
#
_entry.id   1b10c6353616f39a3f65ab3cf516b71d
#
_cell.length_a   1.000
_cell.length_b   1.000
_cell.length_c   1.000
_cell.angle_alpha   90.00
_cell.angle_beta   90.00
_cell.angle_gamma   90.00
#
_symmetry.space_group_name_H-M   'P 1'
#
loop_
_entity.id
_entity.type
_entity.pdbx_description
1 polymer ?
#
loop_
_entity_poly.entity_id
_entity_poly.type
_entity_poly.pdbx_seq_one_letter_code
_entity_poly.pdbx_strand_id
1 'polypeptide(L)'
;MPHTQTADDENVQMRSIRGLYEIGHAGPVPRRALVRRPSPRLADGLLTHLDRVPVDVDLAMRQWTMYVDVLRDAGWAIVEVDPADDCPDSVFVEDTVVMYDDLAVITRPGAVVRRPETPGTQLALERLGYRIARIEEPGTLDGGDVLKHGDTVWVGLGGRTNQGGADQLAALLHPLGATIVGVAVTLVLHLKSAVTALPDGTVIGHEPLVDDPSVWPHFFDVPEPDGGHVVVLGKDAVLMASSAPRTRAMLEARGLRCHVVDISEFVKLEGCVTCLSVRLRTDP
;
A
#
# COMPACT_ATOMS: atom_id res chain seq x y z
N MET A 1 -10.25 -8.10 -78.79
CA MET A 1 -11.14 -7.45 -77.78
C MET A 1 -10.87 -8.10 -76.49
N PRO A 2 -10.25 -7.41 -75.55
CA PRO A 2 -10.02 -7.96 -74.19
C PRO A 2 -11.21 -7.62 -73.26
N HIS A 3 -11.62 -8.61 -72.45
CA HIS A 3 -12.66 -8.49 -71.48
C HIS A 3 -12.15 -7.67 -70.24
N THR A 4 -12.91 -6.63 -69.93
CA THR A 4 -12.82 -5.86 -68.74
C THR A 4 -13.35 -6.71 -67.57
N GLN A 5 -12.50 -7.07 -66.58
CA GLN A 5 -12.87 -7.62 -65.35
C GLN A 5 -13.04 -6.44 -64.33
N THR A 6 -14.21 -6.38 -63.76
CA THR A 6 -14.70 -5.23 -63.00
C THR A 6 -14.21 -5.25 -61.57
N ALA A 7 -13.98 -4.04 -61.07
CA ALA A 7 -13.43 -3.72 -59.74
C ALA A 7 -14.37 -4.02 -58.53
N ASP A 8 -15.35 -4.89 -58.70
CA ASP A 8 -16.37 -5.15 -57.63
C ASP A 8 -16.06 -6.36 -56.76
N ASP A 9 -15.11 -7.23 -57.12
CA ASP A 9 -14.80 -8.43 -56.34
C ASP A 9 -13.79 -8.21 -55.20
N GLU A 10 -13.00 -7.14 -55.22
CA GLU A 10 -12.08 -6.80 -54.10
C GLU A 10 -12.76 -6.13 -52.92
N ASN A 11 -13.96 -5.57 -53.12
CA ASN A 11 -14.67 -4.84 -52.05
C ASN A 11 -15.55 -5.75 -51.17
N VAL A 12 -15.80 -6.98 -51.56
CA VAL A 12 -16.58 -7.95 -50.78
C VAL A 12 -15.69 -8.72 -49.83
N GLN A 13 -14.42 -8.94 -50.16
CA GLN A 13 -13.49 -9.68 -49.31
C GLN A 13 -12.89 -8.84 -48.17
N MET A 14 -12.86 -7.48 -48.29
CA MET A 14 -12.42 -6.58 -47.26
C MET A 14 -13.48 -6.25 -46.19
N ARG A 15 -14.76 -6.56 -46.45
CA ARG A 15 -15.84 -6.39 -45.45
C ARG A 15 -15.99 -7.56 -44.47
N SER A 16 -15.42 -8.71 -44.78
CA SER A 16 -15.55 -9.93 -43.97
C SER A 16 -14.48 -10.08 -42.87
N ILE A 17 -13.44 -9.22 -42.83
CA ILE A 17 -12.37 -9.28 -41.81
C ILE A 17 -12.51 -8.19 -40.72
N ARG A 18 -13.45 -7.25 -40.87
CA ARG A 18 -13.71 -6.21 -39.85
C ARG A 18 -14.65 -6.63 -38.70
N GLY A 19 -15.15 -7.85 -38.71
CA GLY A 19 -16.16 -8.35 -37.77
C GLY A 19 -15.64 -9.21 -36.61
N LEU A 20 -14.32 -9.37 -36.41
CA LEU A 20 -13.78 -10.31 -35.42
C LEU A 20 -12.82 -9.73 -34.37
N TYR A 21 -12.75 -8.41 -34.25
CA TYR A 21 -12.09 -7.75 -33.10
C TYR A 21 -13.05 -6.71 -32.48
N GLU A 22 -14.21 -7.15 -32.02
CA GLU A 22 -14.78 -6.50 -30.83
C GLU A 22 -13.86 -6.86 -29.67
N ILE A 23 -12.86 -6.01 -29.45
CA ILE A 23 -12.15 -5.97 -28.17
C ILE A 23 -13.25 -5.65 -27.16
N GLY A 24 -13.71 -6.68 -26.44
CA GLY A 24 -14.61 -6.51 -25.32
C GLY A 24 -14.03 -5.38 -24.47
N HIS A 25 -14.83 -4.35 -24.20
CA HIS A 25 -14.49 -3.33 -23.24
C HIS A 25 -14.19 -4.06 -21.93
N ALA A 26 -12.92 -4.22 -21.61
CA ALA A 26 -12.52 -4.68 -20.30
C ALA A 26 -13.20 -3.73 -19.32
N GLY A 27 -14.08 -4.25 -18.47
CA GLY A 27 -14.70 -3.46 -17.41
C GLY A 27 -13.61 -2.79 -16.58
N PRO A 28 -13.96 -1.80 -15.75
CA PRO A 28 -12.97 -1.12 -14.93
C PRO A 28 -12.16 -2.16 -14.16
N VAL A 29 -10.85 -2.08 -14.30
CA VAL A 29 -9.88 -2.96 -13.63
C VAL A 29 -10.22 -3.03 -12.14
N PRO A 30 -10.48 -4.22 -11.58
CA PRO A 30 -10.85 -4.33 -10.17
C PRO A 30 -9.66 -3.90 -9.31
N ARG A 31 -9.86 -2.88 -8.48
CA ARG A 31 -8.88 -2.49 -7.45
C ARG A 31 -8.67 -3.68 -6.52
N ARG A 32 -7.42 -4.08 -6.29
CA ARG A 32 -7.08 -5.23 -5.45
C ARG A 32 -6.34 -4.77 -4.20
N ALA A 33 -6.58 -5.45 -3.08
CA ALA A 33 -5.82 -5.27 -1.84
C ALA A 33 -5.20 -6.61 -1.44
N LEU A 34 -3.86 -6.63 -1.34
CA LEU A 34 -3.18 -7.73 -0.68
C LEU A 34 -3.36 -7.58 0.82
N VAL A 35 -3.70 -8.69 1.48
CA VAL A 35 -3.79 -8.80 2.93
C VAL A 35 -3.17 -10.12 3.37
N ARG A 36 -2.74 -10.22 4.62
CA ARG A 36 -2.31 -11.48 5.23
C ARG A 36 -2.94 -11.58 6.61
N ARG A 37 -3.48 -12.77 6.94
CA ARG A 37 -4.06 -13.00 8.27
C ARG A 37 -2.99 -12.94 9.35
N PRO A 38 -3.37 -12.53 10.58
CA PRO A 38 -2.47 -12.57 11.72
C PRO A 38 -1.88 -13.95 11.95
N SER A 39 -0.58 -14.00 12.26
CA SER A 39 0.09 -15.20 12.74
C SER A 39 -0.48 -15.62 14.11
N PRO A 40 -0.56 -16.90 14.44
CA PRO A 40 -0.86 -17.36 15.80
C PRO A 40 0.18 -16.86 16.83
N ARG A 41 1.36 -16.45 16.36
CA ARG A 41 2.44 -15.87 17.16
C ARG A 41 2.42 -14.34 17.22
N LEU A 42 1.33 -13.68 16.80
CA LEU A 42 1.22 -12.22 16.74
C LEU A 42 1.68 -11.53 18.05
N ALA A 43 1.40 -12.14 19.20
CA ALA A 43 1.80 -11.58 20.51
C ALA A 43 3.33 -11.46 20.71
N ASP A 44 4.12 -12.20 19.91
CA ASP A 44 5.59 -12.15 19.91
C ASP A 44 6.15 -11.05 18.99
N GLY A 45 5.29 -10.26 18.32
CA GLY A 45 5.67 -9.22 17.37
C GLY A 45 6.72 -8.24 17.91
N LEU A 46 7.50 -7.64 17.02
CA LEU A 46 8.58 -6.72 17.37
C LEU A 46 8.01 -5.41 17.94
N LEU A 47 8.74 -4.81 18.86
CA LEU A 47 8.48 -3.45 19.38
C LEU A 47 9.77 -2.64 19.35
N THR A 48 9.65 -1.37 19.00
CA THR A 48 10.76 -0.43 18.91
C THR A 48 10.57 0.76 19.85
N HIS A 49 9.39 1.34 19.89
CA HIS A 49 9.08 2.56 20.64
C HIS A 49 8.08 2.34 21.78
N LEU A 50 7.32 1.23 21.76
CA LEU A 50 6.29 0.95 22.79
C LEU A 50 6.74 -0.12 23.77
N ASP A 51 6.24 -0.01 25.00
CA ASP A 51 6.34 -1.08 26.00
C ASP A 51 5.40 -2.23 25.65
N ARG A 52 5.86 -3.48 25.89
CA ARG A 52 5.05 -4.66 25.61
C ARG A 52 3.87 -4.79 26.56
N VAL A 53 2.69 -4.88 25.96
CA VAL A 53 1.45 -5.21 26.65
C VAL A 53 0.83 -6.48 26.05
N PRO A 54 -0.02 -7.22 26.80
CA PRO A 54 -0.65 -8.42 26.28
C PRO A 54 -1.49 -8.16 25.03
N VAL A 55 -1.34 -9.02 24.03
CA VAL A 55 -2.11 -9.01 22.77
C VAL A 55 -3.09 -10.18 22.80
N ASP A 56 -4.37 -9.88 22.54
CA ASP A 56 -5.42 -10.90 22.34
C ASP A 56 -5.45 -11.27 20.85
N VAL A 57 -4.84 -12.41 20.50
CA VAL A 57 -4.74 -12.89 19.10
C VAL A 57 -6.11 -13.20 18.50
N ASP A 58 -7.08 -13.68 19.28
CA ASP A 58 -8.42 -13.95 18.80
C ASP A 58 -9.17 -12.65 18.51
N LEU A 59 -9.00 -11.62 19.33
CA LEU A 59 -9.53 -10.29 19.07
C LEU A 59 -8.85 -9.67 17.84
N ALA A 60 -7.54 -9.77 17.71
CA ALA A 60 -6.80 -9.31 16.53
C ALA A 60 -7.33 -9.95 15.24
N MET A 61 -7.62 -11.26 15.26
CA MET A 61 -8.22 -11.96 14.10
C MET A 61 -9.60 -11.40 13.76
N ARG A 62 -10.45 -11.10 14.75
CA ARG A 62 -11.76 -10.46 14.52
C ARG A 62 -11.60 -9.04 13.95
N GLN A 63 -10.68 -8.24 14.49
CA GLN A 63 -10.37 -6.89 14.01
C GLN A 63 -9.86 -6.92 12.56
N TRP A 64 -8.95 -7.84 12.24
CA TRP A 64 -8.47 -8.05 10.87
C TRP A 64 -9.61 -8.43 9.92
N THR A 65 -10.52 -9.30 10.34
CA THR A 65 -11.68 -9.67 9.51
C THR A 65 -12.56 -8.46 9.21
N MET A 66 -12.87 -7.64 10.22
CA MET A 66 -13.64 -6.39 10.03
C MET A 66 -12.92 -5.40 9.11
N TYR A 67 -11.59 -5.27 9.24
CA TYR A 67 -10.78 -4.45 8.35
C TYR A 67 -10.90 -4.90 6.88
N VAL A 68 -10.77 -6.21 6.64
CA VAL A 68 -10.90 -6.82 5.31
C VAL A 68 -12.31 -6.64 4.74
N ASP A 69 -13.36 -6.75 5.58
CA ASP A 69 -14.74 -6.54 5.15
C ASP A 69 -14.99 -5.09 4.73
N VAL A 70 -14.43 -4.10 5.42
CA VAL A 70 -14.49 -2.70 4.97
C VAL A 70 -13.83 -2.50 3.61
N LEU A 71 -12.70 -3.16 3.33
CA LEU A 71 -12.09 -3.11 1.99
C LEU A 71 -13.01 -3.70 0.92
N ARG A 72 -13.67 -4.85 1.19
CA ARG A 72 -14.64 -5.49 0.28
C ARG A 72 -15.83 -4.58 0.01
N ASP A 73 -16.41 -4.01 1.06
CA ASP A 73 -17.58 -3.12 0.97
C ASP A 73 -17.22 -1.83 0.20
N ALA A 74 -15.98 -1.39 0.26
CA ALA A 74 -15.46 -0.29 -0.54
C ALA A 74 -15.11 -0.68 -1.99
N GLY A 75 -15.41 -1.91 -2.41
CA GLY A 75 -15.24 -2.41 -3.79
C GLY A 75 -13.83 -2.87 -4.12
N TRP A 76 -13.01 -3.24 -3.11
CA TRP A 76 -11.69 -3.83 -3.33
C TRP A 76 -11.78 -5.36 -3.38
N ALA A 77 -11.24 -5.97 -4.43
CA ALA A 77 -11.04 -7.42 -4.48
C ALA A 77 -9.87 -7.80 -3.56
N ILE A 78 -10.13 -8.74 -2.66
CA ILE A 78 -9.13 -9.16 -1.67
C ILE A 78 -8.26 -10.29 -2.26
N VAL A 79 -6.96 -10.12 -2.16
CA VAL A 79 -5.95 -11.14 -2.46
C VAL A 79 -5.25 -11.48 -1.15
N GLU A 80 -5.54 -12.64 -0.61
CA GLU A 80 -4.89 -13.12 0.61
C GLU A 80 -3.55 -13.75 0.26
N VAL A 81 -2.47 -13.22 0.84
CA VAL A 81 -1.13 -13.78 0.77
C VAL A 81 -1.05 -15.01 1.66
N ASP A 82 -0.32 -16.03 1.22
CA ASP A 82 -0.15 -17.26 1.99
C ASP A 82 0.28 -16.95 3.45
N PRO A 83 -0.26 -17.66 4.46
CA PRO A 83 0.11 -17.49 5.85
C PRO A 83 1.62 -17.63 6.08
N ALA A 84 2.14 -16.90 7.06
CA ALA A 84 3.52 -16.98 7.52
C ALA A 84 3.52 -17.13 9.05
N ASP A 85 3.04 -18.28 9.52
CA ASP A 85 2.73 -18.53 10.94
C ASP A 85 3.93 -18.41 11.86
N ASP A 86 5.15 -18.67 11.34
CA ASP A 86 6.40 -18.51 12.08
C ASP A 86 6.88 -17.06 12.18
N CYS A 87 6.24 -16.13 11.44
CA CYS A 87 6.57 -14.72 11.43
C CYS A 87 5.50 -13.92 12.20
N PRO A 88 5.78 -13.50 13.45
CA PRO A 88 4.79 -12.80 14.28
C PRO A 88 4.20 -11.55 13.63
N ASP A 89 5.04 -10.76 12.92
CA ASP A 89 4.67 -9.47 12.32
C ASP A 89 4.09 -9.59 10.90
N SER A 90 3.88 -10.81 10.40
CA SER A 90 3.54 -11.06 8.99
C SER A 90 2.20 -10.45 8.53
N VAL A 91 1.30 -10.13 9.46
CA VAL A 91 0.05 -9.39 9.18
C VAL A 91 0.32 -7.99 8.63
N PHE A 92 1.45 -7.37 8.97
CA PHE A 92 1.88 -6.07 8.48
C PHE A 92 2.50 -6.19 7.09
N VAL A 93 1.69 -6.68 6.16
CA VAL A 93 2.10 -7.03 4.79
C VAL A 93 2.61 -5.83 3.99
N GLU A 94 2.26 -4.62 4.38
CA GLU A 94 2.71 -3.38 3.75
C GLU A 94 4.23 -3.28 3.69
N ASP A 95 4.95 -3.80 4.71
CA ASP A 95 6.40 -3.69 4.79
C ASP A 95 7.14 -4.58 3.79
N THR A 96 6.44 -5.54 3.19
CA THR A 96 7.06 -6.54 2.30
C THR A 96 7.23 -6.10 0.86
N VAL A 97 6.57 -5.02 0.42
CA VAL A 97 6.61 -4.58 -0.99
C VAL A 97 6.26 -3.10 -1.16
N VAL A 98 6.91 -2.47 -2.13
CA VAL A 98 6.53 -1.15 -2.66
C VAL A 98 5.97 -1.33 -4.07
N MET A 99 4.71 -0.92 -4.27
CA MET A 99 4.08 -0.92 -5.60
C MET A 99 4.28 0.42 -6.30
N TYR A 100 4.68 0.42 -7.57
CA TYR A 100 4.69 1.59 -8.43
C TYR A 100 4.26 1.16 -9.82
N ASP A 101 3.11 1.65 -10.28
CA ASP A 101 2.43 1.16 -11.49
C ASP A 101 2.35 -0.37 -11.53
N ASP A 102 2.90 -1.01 -12.58
CA ASP A 102 2.99 -2.46 -12.76
C ASP A 102 4.22 -3.09 -12.09
N LEU A 103 5.07 -2.27 -11.44
CA LEU A 103 6.28 -2.74 -10.77
C LEU A 103 6.03 -2.99 -9.28
N ALA A 104 6.35 -4.20 -8.85
CA ALA A 104 6.41 -4.59 -7.45
C ALA A 104 7.87 -4.69 -7.00
N VAL A 105 8.32 -3.76 -6.17
CA VAL A 105 9.65 -3.80 -5.56
C VAL A 105 9.55 -4.54 -4.24
N ILE A 106 9.98 -5.79 -4.22
CA ILE A 106 10.06 -6.61 -2.99
C ILE A 106 11.12 -6.00 -2.09
N THR A 107 10.72 -5.72 -0.87
CA THR A 107 11.59 -5.07 0.11
C THR A 107 12.63 -6.05 0.67
N ARG A 108 13.64 -5.49 1.33
CA ARG A 108 14.55 -6.21 2.20
C ARG A 108 14.43 -5.61 3.60
N PRO A 109 13.54 -6.17 4.45
CA PRO A 109 13.25 -5.59 5.76
C PRO A 109 14.50 -5.32 6.60
N GLY A 110 14.49 -4.16 7.27
CA GLY A 110 15.57 -3.79 8.20
C GLY A 110 15.68 -4.78 9.34
N ALA A 111 14.55 -5.23 9.87
CA ALA A 111 14.52 -6.32 10.85
C ALA A 111 14.75 -7.67 10.15
N VAL A 112 15.90 -8.32 10.42
CA VAL A 112 16.31 -9.57 9.77
C VAL A 112 15.27 -10.67 9.94
N VAL A 113 14.63 -10.75 11.11
CA VAL A 113 13.62 -11.79 11.42
C VAL A 113 12.32 -11.62 10.60
N ARG A 114 12.10 -10.45 9.99
CA ARG A 114 10.95 -10.18 9.10
C ARG A 114 11.19 -10.52 7.63
N ARG A 115 12.44 -10.73 7.22
CA ARG A 115 12.78 -11.07 5.81
C ARG A 115 12.06 -12.30 5.28
N PRO A 116 11.81 -13.38 6.09
CA PRO A 116 11.03 -14.53 5.63
C PRO A 116 9.56 -14.22 5.26
N GLU A 117 9.05 -13.02 5.57
CA GLU A 117 7.69 -12.61 5.21
C GLU A 117 7.55 -12.28 3.70
N THR A 118 8.62 -11.87 3.03
CA THR A 118 8.57 -11.35 1.65
C THR A 118 8.31 -12.38 0.55
N PRO A 119 8.76 -13.65 0.62
CA PRO A 119 8.55 -14.60 -0.48
C PRO A 119 7.08 -14.88 -0.81
N GLY A 120 6.21 -14.96 0.20
CA GLY A 120 4.77 -15.17 -0.02
C GLY A 120 4.13 -13.99 -0.75
N THR A 121 4.50 -12.77 -0.40
CA THR A 121 4.03 -11.55 -1.08
C THR A 121 4.51 -11.51 -2.54
N GLN A 122 5.77 -11.84 -2.78
CA GLN A 122 6.31 -11.91 -4.14
C GLN A 122 5.52 -12.93 -4.99
N LEU A 123 5.33 -14.15 -4.49
CA LEU A 123 4.60 -15.19 -5.22
C LEU A 123 3.16 -14.77 -5.56
N ALA A 124 2.47 -14.08 -4.64
CA ALA A 124 1.14 -13.55 -4.89
C ALA A 124 1.14 -12.52 -6.04
N LEU A 125 2.13 -11.63 -6.08
CA LEU A 125 2.26 -10.58 -7.11
C LEU A 125 2.69 -11.16 -8.46
N GLU A 126 3.58 -12.16 -8.50
CA GLU A 126 3.95 -12.90 -9.70
C GLU A 126 2.73 -13.59 -10.35
N ARG A 127 1.87 -14.22 -9.53
CA ARG A 127 0.63 -14.86 -9.99
C ARG A 127 -0.37 -13.85 -10.56
N LEU A 128 -0.30 -12.60 -10.12
CA LEU A 128 -1.11 -11.50 -10.64
C LEU A 128 -0.49 -10.82 -11.88
N GLY A 129 0.73 -11.21 -12.29
CA GLY A 129 1.40 -10.72 -13.48
C GLY A 129 2.26 -9.47 -13.29
N TYR A 130 2.49 -8.99 -12.06
CA TYR A 130 3.33 -7.82 -11.78
C TYR A 130 4.79 -8.09 -12.10
N ARG A 131 5.48 -7.08 -12.65
CA ARG A 131 6.95 -7.08 -12.79
C ARG A 131 7.57 -7.03 -11.40
N ILE A 132 8.58 -7.87 -11.16
CA ILE A 132 9.24 -7.97 -9.85
C ILE A 132 10.64 -7.37 -9.91
N ALA A 133 10.94 -6.47 -8.99
CA ALA A 133 12.29 -6.05 -8.62
C ALA A 133 12.51 -6.29 -7.11
N ARG A 134 13.75 -6.18 -6.64
CA ARG A 134 14.08 -6.41 -5.22
C ARG A 134 15.09 -5.39 -4.73
N ILE A 135 15.03 -5.14 -3.43
CA ILE A 135 16.09 -4.43 -2.71
C ILE A 135 17.11 -5.47 -2.25
N GLU A 136 18.35 -5.26 -2.64
CA GLU A 136 19.46 -6.17 -2.39
C GLU A 136 20.39 -5.65 -1.30
N GLU A 137 21.20 -6.53 -0.71
CA GLU A 137 22.23 -6.18 0.26
C GLU A 137 23.24 -5.21 -0.35
N PRO A 138 23.73 -4.17 0.40
CA PRO A 138 23.49 -3.89 1.81
C PRO A 138 22.25 -3.02 2.08
N GLY A 139 21.42 -2.69 1.06
CA GLY A 139 20.22 -1.90 1.23
C GLY A 139 19.22 -2.60 2.17
N THR A 140 18.52 -1.80 2.98
CA THR A 140 17.31 -2.22 3.72
C THR A 140 16.19 -1.24 3.43
N LEU A 141 14.98 -1.76 3.32
CA LEU A 141 13.77 -0.99 3.04
C LEU A 141 12.56 -1.73 3.63
N ASP A 142 11.76 -1.03 4.42
CA ASP A 142 10.42 -1.47 4.81
C ASP A 142 9.38 -0.65 4.00
N GLY A 143 8.33 -1.29 3.49
CA GLY A 143 7.31 -0.60 2.70
C GLY A 143 6.52 0.45 3.50
N GLY A 144 6.50 0.33 4.84
CA GLY A 144 5.97 1.33 5.76
C GLY A 144 6.70 2.67 5.71
N ASP A 145 7.95 2.69 5.28
CA ASP A 145 8.74 3.91 5.08
C ASP A 145 8.48 4.60 3.73
N VAL A 146 7.63 4.06 2.87
CA VAL A 146 7.42 4.62 1.53
C VAL A 146 6.02 5.23 1.40
N LEU A 147 5.95 6.57 1.41
CA LEU A 147 4.75 7.35 1.15
C LEU A 147 4.75 7.85 -0.30
N LYS A 148 3.63 7.71 -1.01
CA LYS A 148 3.49 8.11 -2.42
C LYS A 148 2.29 9.00 -2.63
N HIS A 149 2.48 10.10 -3.38
CA HIS A 149 1.40 10.90 -3.93
C HIS A 149 1.82 11.50 -5.29
N GLY A 150 1.03 11.24 -6.33
CA GLY A 150 1.46 11.56 -7.70
C GLY A 150 2.79 10.90 -8.02
N ASP A 151 3.69 11.64 -8.64
CA ASP A 151 5.02 11.15 -9.00
C ASP A 151 6.05 11.31 -7.87
N THR A 152 5.66 11.88 -6.72
CA THR A 152 6.56 12.05 -5.58
C THR A 152 6.46 10.85 -4.64
N VAL A 153 7.63 10.34 -4.27
CA VAL A 153 7.82 9.23 -3.35
C VAL A 153 8.73 9.67 -2.22
N TRP A 154 8.18 9.84 -1.03
CA TRP A 154 8.96 10.10 0.18
C TRP A 154 9.39 8.78 0.79
N VAL A 155 10.67 8.71 1.16
CA VAL A 155 11.28 7.52 1.77
C VAL A 155 11.81 7.88 3.14
N GLY A 156 11.23 7.29 4.17
CA GLY A 156 11.67 7.42 5.56
C GLY A 156 13.06 6.79 5.74
N LEU A 157 13.99 7.56 6.28
CA LEU A 157 15.35 7.11 6.62
C LEU A 157 15.46 7.03 8.14
N GLY A 158 15.58 5.81 8.65
CA GLY A 158 15.57 5.56 10.10
C GLY A 158 16.06 4.16 10.45
N GLY A 159 15.48 3.58 11.51
CA GLY A 159 15.92 2.28 12.03
C GLY A 159 15.69 1.09 11.11
N ARG A 160 14.76 1.19 10.16
CA ARG A 160 14.35 0.09 9.27
C ARG A 160 14.83 0.27 7.84
N THR A 161 14.83 1.49 7.33
CA THR A 161 15.25 1.81 5.95
C THR A 161 16.54 2.62 5.99
N ASN A 162 17.55 2.15 5.28
CA ASN A 162 18.83 2.84 5.14
C ASN A 162 18.95 3.55 3.78
N GLN A 163 19.98 4.42 3.66
CA GLN A 163 20.25 5.15 2.42
C GLN A 163 20.42 4.22 1.22
N GLY A 164 21.10 3.07 1.39
CA GLY A 164 21.31 2.12 0.30
C GLY A 164 20.01 1.50 -0.22
N GLY A 165 19.00 1.30 0.65
CA GLY A 165 17.65 0.85 0.23
C GLY A 165 16.90 1.94 -0.52
N ALA A 166 16.97 3.19 -0.04
CA ALA A 166 16.38 4.35 -0.71
C ALA A 166 17.01 4.62 -2.09
N ASP A 167 18.33 4.51 -2.20
CA ASP A 167 19.07 4.71 -3.46
C ASP A 167 18.68 3.63 -4.50
N GLN A 168 18.54 2.37 -4.07
CA GLN A 168 18.07 1.29 -4.95
C GLN A 168 16.63 1.50 -5.39
N LEU A 169 15.74 1.91 -4.48
CA LEU A 169 14.37 2.26 -4.85
C LEU A 169 14.35 3.41 -5.86
N ALA A 170 15.16 4.45 -5.66
CA ALA A 170 15.29 5.56 -6.59
C ALA A 170 15.74 5.09 -7.98
N ALA A 171 16.77 4.24 -8.06
CA ALA A 171 17.26 3.70 -9.33
C ALA A 171 16.18 2.89 -10.09
N LEU A 172 15.29 2.20 -9.37
CA LEU A 172 14.19 1.43 -9.96
C LEU A 172 13.03 2.33 -10.42
N LEU A 173 12.72 3.42 -9.70
CA LEU A 173 11.52 4.22 -9.93
C LEU A 173 11.77 5.48 -10.77
N HIS A 174 12.99 6.07 -10.79
CA HIS A 174 13.31 7.23 -11.64
C HIS A 174 13.02 6.99 -13.13
N PRO A 175 13.33 5.80 -13.72
CA PRO A 175 12.97 5.53 -15.12
C PRO A 175 11.46 5.48 -15.38
N LEU A 176 10.66 5.36 -14.33
CA LEU A 176 9.19 5.38 -14.37
C LEU A 176 8.61 6.78 -14.07
N GLY A 177 9.47 7.79 -13.92
CA GLY A 177 9.06 9.18 -13.68
C GLY A 177 8.95 9.59 -12.22
N ALA A 178 9.27 8.72 -11.26
CA ALA A 178 9.17 9.06 -9.85
C ALA A 178 10.28 10.03 -9.39
N THR A 179 9.91 10.95 -8.52
CA THR A 179 10.85 11.81 -7.76
C THR A 179 10.96 11.28 -6.34
N ILE A 180 12.17 10.91 -5.90
CA ILE A 180 12.41 10.35 -4.58
C ILE A 180 12.92 11.44 -3.63
N VAL A 181 12.30 11.53 -2.45
CA VAL A 181 12.65 12.48 -1.38
C VAL A 181 12.92 11.70 -0.09
N GLY A 182 14.16 11.77 0.41
CA GLY A 182 14.49 11.18 1.72
C GLY A 182 13.95 12.04 2.86
N VAL A 183 13.37 11.41 3.89
CA VAL A 183 12.79 12.04 5.08
C VAL A 183 13.36 11.36 6.33
N ALA A 184 13.83 12.12 7.30
CA ALA A 184 14.24 11.55 8.57
C ALA A 184 13.05 10.95 9.32
N VAL A 185 13.23 9.77 9.92
CA VAL A 185 12.23 9.11 10.78
C VAL A 185 12.93 8.63 12.05
N THR A 186 12.69 9.33 13.16
CA THR A 186 13.33 9.05 14.45
C THR A 186 12.34 8.90 15.60
N LEU A 187 11.13 9.44 15.44
CA LEU A 187 10.10 9.50 16.50
C LEU A 187 9.14 8.31 16.49
N VAL A 188 9.04 7.62 15.36
CA VAL A 188 8.11 6.51 15.13
C VAL A 188 8.80 5.37 14.38
N LEU A 189 8.12 4.23 14.27
CA LEU A 189 8.68 3.04 13.62
C LEU A 189 8.95 3.23 12.12
N HIS A 190 8.00 3.80 11.38
CA HIS A 190 8.05 4.03 9.94
C HIS A 190 7.49 5.41 9.58
N LEU A 191 7.81 5.93 8.38
CA LEU A 191 7.27 7.19 7.88
C LEU A 191 5.72 7.18 7.88
N LYS A 192 5.08 6.09 7.45
CA LYS A 192 3.62 5.98 7.45
C LYS A 192 3.01 5.72 8.84
N SER A 193 3.83 5.56 9.87
CA SER A 193 3.40 5.67 11.27
C SER A 193 3.36 7.12 11.77
N ALA A 194 3.94 8.08 11.02
CA ALA A 194 3.84 9.51 11.32
C ALA A 194 2.80 10.20 10.46
N VAL A 195 2.78 9.89 9.15
CA VAL A 195 2.02 10.65 8.15
C VAL A 195 1.40 9.75 7.08
N THR A 196 0.27 10.18 6.53
CA THR A 196 -0.31 9.62 5.29
C THR A 196 -0.83 10.72 4.38
N ALA A 197 -0.96 10.43 3.07
CA ALA A 197 -1.48 11.37 2.11
C ALA A 197 -2.98 11.14 1.86
N LEU A 198 -3.75 12.22 1.86
CA LEU A 198 -5.16 12.24 1.44
C LEU A 198 -5.27 12.24 -0.11
N PRO A 199 -6.47 11.97 -0.65
CA PRO A 199 -6.67 11.95 -2.11
C PRO A 199 -6.33 13.26 -2.82
N ASP A 200 -6.44 14.40 -2.14
CA ASP A 200 -6.13 15.74 -2.67
C ASP A 200 -4.63 16.12 -2.56
N GLY A 201 -3.79 15.23 -2.02
CA GLY A 201 -2.36 15.47 -1.82
C GLY A 201 -2.02 16.15 -0.49
N THR A 202 -3.00 16.52 0.32
CA THR A 202 -2.74 16.95 1.70
C THR A 202 -2.11 15.79 2.48
N VAL A 203 -0.96 16.04 3.11
CA VAL A 203 -0.34 15.07 4.02
C VAL A 203 -0.82 15.37 5.43
N ILE A 204 -1.40 14.37 6.09
CA ILE A 204 -1.88 14.47 7.46
C ILE A 204 -0.92 13.73 8.40
N GLY A 205 -0.77 14.24 9.62
CA GLY A 205 0.02 13.63 10.68
C GLY A 205 -0.25 14.29 12.01
N HIS A 206 0.06 13.61 13.10
CA HIS A 206 0.07 14.22 14.43
C HIS A 206 1.44 14.87 14.64
N GLU A 207 1.49 16.22 14.59
CA GLU A 207 2.74 16.99 14.57
C GLU A 207 3.80 16.54 15.58
N PRO A 208 3.47 16.21 16.85
CA PRO A 208 4.46 15.73 17.82
C PRO A 208 5.19 14.45 17.46
N LEU A 209 4.69 13.68 16.49
CA LEU A 209 5.28 12.43 15.99
C LEU A 209 5.92 12.58 14.59
N VAL A 210 6.00 13.81 14.08
CA VAL A 210 6.56 14.12 12.75
C VAL A 210 7.88 14.86 12.91
N ASP A 211 8.98 14.27 12.43
CA ASP A 211 10.33 14.86 12.58
C ASP A 211 10.43 16.25 11.93
N ASP A 212 9.91 16.42 10.71
CA ASP A 212 9.91 17.70 9.99
C ASP A 212 8.65 17.87 9.13
N PRO A 213 7.61 18.52 9.64
CA PRO A 213 6.38 18.78 8.87
C PRO A 213 6.60 19.66 7.63
N SER A 214 7.68 20.45 7.57
CA SER A 214 7.94 21.39 6.47
C SER A 214 8.32 20.69 5.15
N VAL A 215 8.61 19.39 5.19
CA VAL A 215 8.86 18.55 4.00
C VAL A 215 7.65 18.52 3.07
N TRP A 216 6.44 18.69 3.62
CA TRP A 216 5.20 18.67 2.84
C TRP A 216 4.60 20.05 2.71
N PRO A 217 4.46 20.60 1.49
CA PRO A 217 3.88 21.93 1.26
C PRO A 217 2.45 22.07 1.81
N HIS A 218 1.73 20.96 1.89
CA HIS A 218 0.36 20.88 2.39
C HIS A 218 0.28 19.87 3.54
N PHE A 219 0.94 20.20 4.66
CA PHE A 219 0.81 19.43 5.89
C PHE A 219 -0.41 19.90 6.68
N PHE A 220 -1.14 18.95 7.29
CA PHE A 220 -2.30 19.22 8.11
C PHE A 220 -2.20 18.40 9.41
N ASP A 221 -2.01 19.12 10.52
CA ASP A 221 -1.94 18.53 11.86
C ASP A 221 -3.28 17.94 12.30
N VAL A 222 -3.26 16.74 12.87
CA VAL A 222 -4.43 16.07 13.41
C VAL A 222 -4.29 15.85 14.92
N PRO A 223 -5.42 15.91 15.68
CA PRO A 223 -5.38 15.96 17.14
C PRO A 223 -5.08 14.64 17.82
N GLU A 224 -5.19 13.50 17.12
CA GLU A 224 -4.90 12.18 17.69
C GLU A 224 -3.77 11.50 16.91
N PRO A 225 -2.84 10.78 17.58
CA PRO A 225 -1.77 10.03 16.90
C PRO A 225 -2.29 9.10 15.80
N ASP A 226 -3.30 8.27 16.12
CA ASP A 226 -3.88 7.33 15.16
C ASP A 226 -4.64 8.01 14.00
N GLY A 227 -4.92 9.30 14.13
CA GLY A 227 -5.55 10.11 13.08
C GLY A 227 -4.64 10.42 11.91
N GLY A 228 -3.31 10.34 12.09
CA GLY A 228 -2.33 10.49 11.02
C GLY A 228 -2.34 9.37 9.99
N HIS A 229 -3.05 8.29 10.27
CA HIS A 229 -3.03 7.07 9.46
C HIS A 229 -4.36 6.82 8.78
N VAL A 230 -4.37 6.90 7.44
CA VAL A 230 -5.56 6.57 6.65
C VAL A 230 -5.19 5.70 5.44
N VAL A 231 -6.10 4.79 5.09
CA VAL A 231 -6.05 4.07 3.81
C VAL A 231 -7.03 4.75 2.85
N VAL A 232 -6.51 5.30 1.76
CA VAL A 232 -7.33 5.90 0.71
C VAL A 232 -8.09 4.80 -0.03
N LEU A 233 -9.42 4.79 0.11
CA LEU A 233 -10.31 3.83 -0.53
C LEU A 233 -10.82 4.32 -1.89
N GLY A 234 -10.83 5.63 -2.11
CA GLY A 234 -11.31 6.28 -3.33
C GLY A 234 -11.04 7.77 -3.30
N LYS A 235 -11.64 8.51 -4.22
CA LYS A 235 -11.45 9.97 -4.32
C LYS A 235 -12.01 10.73 -3.11
N ASP A 236 -13.03 10.17 -2.46
CA ASP A 236 -13.82 10.79 -1.39
C ASP A 236 -13.98 9.89 -0.16
N ALA A 237 -13.20 8.81 -0.06
CA ALA A 237 -13.34 7.83 1.01
C ALA A 237 -11.99 7.37 1.56
N VAL A 238 -11.92 7.26 2.88
CA VAL A 238 -10.77 6.75 3.62
C VAL A 238 -11.22 5.73 4.67
N LEU A 239 -10.31 4.80 5.03
CA LEU A 239 -10.45 3.93 6.19
C LEU A 239 -9.45 4.38 7.23
N MET A 240 -9.89 4.45 8.49
CA MET A 240 -9.11 4.91 9.63
C MET A 240 -9.43 4.15 10.91
N ALA A 241 -8.58 4.29 11.92
CA ALA A 241 -8.82 3.69 13.22
C ALA A 241 -9.96 4.39 13.98
N SER A 242 -10.71 3.62 14.76
CA SER A 242 -11.80 4.13 15.61
C SER A 242 -11.31 4.99 16.79
N SER A 243 -10.03 4.89 17.13
CA SER A 243 -9.37 5.64 18.21
C SER A 243 -9.15 7.14 17.92
N ALA A 244 -9.45 7.62 16.69
CA ALA A 244 -9.27 9.00 16.27
C ALA A 244 -10.57 9.73 15.89
N PRO A 245 -11.53 9.88 16.84
CA PRO A 245 -12.87 10.44 16.53
C PRO A 245 -12.84 11.93 16.18
N ARG A 246 -11.90 12.72 16.69
CA ARG A 246 -11.79 14.16 16.38
C ARG A 246 -11.22 14.35 14.99
N THR A 247 -10.19 13.58 14.63
CA THR A 247 -9.65 13.55 13.26
C THR A 247 -10.70 13.09 12.26
N ARG A 248 -11.49 12.06 12.60
CA ARG A 248 -12.63 11.65 11.77
C ARG A 248 -13.55 12.82 11.48
N ALA A 249 -13.99 13.57 12.50
CA ALA A 249 -14.88 14.72 12.31
C ALA A 249 -14.24 15.80 11.41
N MET A 250 -12.93 16.04 11.55
CA MET A 250 -12.20 16.98 10.69
C MET A 250 -12.16 16.53 9.23
N LEU A 251 -11.92 15.24 8.96
CA LEU A 251 -11.89 14.69 7.61
C LEU A 251 -13.29 14.68 6.97
N GLU A 252 -14.33 14.37 7.75
CA GLU A 252 -15.74 14.44 7.31
C GLU A 252 -16.14 15.88 6.96
N ALA A 253 -15.69 16.88 7.73
CA ALA A 253 -15.89 18.28 7.43
C ALA A 253 -15.18 18.75 6.14
N ARG A 254 -14.13 18.05 5.70
CA ARG A 254 -13.46 18.23 4.40
C ARG A 254 -14.13 17.48 3.26
N GLY A 255 -15.26 16.79 3.50
CA GLY A 255 -16.03 16.07 2.49
C GLY A 255 -15.59 14.62 2.27
N LEU A 256 -14.74 14.05 3.12
CA LEU A 256 -14.34 12.66 3.05
C LEU A 256 -15.33 11.76 3.80
N ARG A 257 -15.66 10.62 3.24
CA ARG A 257 -16.37 9.54 3.95
C ARG A 257 -15.35 8.71 4.72
N CYS A 258 -15.49 8.65 6.05
CA CYS A 258 -14.60 7.92 6.91
C CYS A 258 -15.20 6.56 7.29
N HIS A 259 -14.61 5.48 6.77
CA HIS A 259 -14.86 4.13 7.25
C HIS A 259 -13.98 3.88 8.48
N VAL A 260 -14.56 3.40 9.57
CA VAL A 260 -13.85 3.27 10.85
C VAL A 260 -13.77 1.81 11.25
N VAL A 261 -12.58 1.39 11.71
CA VAL A 261 -12.34 0.04 12.23
C VAL A 261 -11.61 0.10 13.57
N ASP A 262 -11.90 -0.84 14.44
CA ASP A 262 -11.09 -1.09 15.62
C ASP A 262 -9.88 -1.95 15.24
N ILE A 263 -8.67 -1.44 15.52
CA ILE A 263 -7.39 -2.12 15.31
C ILE A 263 -6.54 -2.09 16.59
N SER A 264 -7.19 -2.00 17.74
CA SER A 264 -6.51 -1.79 19.02
C SER A 264 -5.46 -2.86 19.35
N GLU A 265 -5.63 -4.10 18.91
CA GLU A 265 -4.63 -5.14 19.13
C GLU A 265 -3.37 -4.93 18.26
N PHE A 266 -3.53 -4.38 17.05
CA PHE A 266 -2.39 -4.07 16.19
C PHE A 266 -1.64 -2.82 16.63
N VAL A 267 -2.34 -1.82 17.19
CA VAL A 267 -1.73 -0.61 17.76
C VAL A 267 -0.76 -0.97 18.91
N LYS A 268 -1.05 -2.01 19.70
CA LYS A 268 -0.13 -2.53 20.72
C LYS A 268 1.21 -3.03 20.16
N LEU A 269 1.26 -3.28 18.85
CA LEU A 269 2.42 -3.75 18.09
C LEU A 269 2.94 -2.69 17.11
N GLU A 270 2.70 -1.41 17.40
CA GLU A 270 3.10 -0.27 16.54
C GLU A 270 2.46 -0.32 15.14
N GLY A 271 1.43 -1.14 14.96
CA GLY A 271 0.70 -1.28 13.70
C GLY A 271 -0.40 -0.23 13.54
N CYS A 272 -0.62 0.20 12.30
CA CYS A 272 -1.69 1.12 11.94
C CYS A 272 -2.52 0.58 10.75
N VAL A 273 -3.57 1.29 10.34
CA VAL A 273 -4.46 0.81 9.27
C VAL A 273 -3.74 0.62 7.92
N THR A 274 -2.68 1.36 7.65
CA THR A 274 -1.92 1.22 6.39
C THR A 274 -1.13 -0.07 6.35
N CYS A 275 -0.61 -0.52 7.50
CA CYS A 275 0.26 -1.68 7.63
C CYS A 275 -0.44 -3.00 7.21
N LEU A 276 -1.78 -3.06 7.35
CA LEU A 276 -2.57 -4.28 7.20
C LEU A 276 -2.88 -4.65 5.73
N SER A 277 -2.52 -3.80 4.74
CA SER A 277 -2.77 -4.11 3.33
C SER A 277 -1.84 -3.40 2.35
N VAL A 278 -1.63 -4.01 1.19
CA VAL A 278 -1.03 -3.36 0.02
C VAL A 278 -2.11 -3.11 -1.04
N ARG A 279 -2.26 -1.86 -1.50
CA ARG A 279 -3.27 -1.48 -2.49
C ARG A 279 -2.69 -1.54 -3.89
N LEU A 280 -3.24 -2.43 -4.72
CA LEU A 280 -2.91 -2.58 -6.13
C LEU A 280 -3.92 -1.76 -6.93
N ARG A 281 -3.49 -0.64 -7.50
CA ARG A 281 -4.37 0.34 -8.16
C ARG A 281 -4.31 0.30 -9.67
N THR A 282 -3.29 -0.34 -10.20
CA THR A 282 -3.07 -0.61 -11.63
C THR A 282 -3.02 -2.11 -11.84
N ASP A 283 -3.49 -2.59 -12.99
CA ASP A 283 -3.21 -3.95 -13.44
C ASP A 283 -1.87 -3.98 -14.18
N PRO A 284 -1.12 -5.07 -14.10
CA PRO A 284 0.12 -5.26 -14.84
C PRO A 284 -0.10 -5.36 -16.37
#